data_01218ff06a8235e621cb3d4cd4eca961
#
_entry.id   01218ff06a8235e621cb3d4cd4eca961
#
_cell.length_a   1.000
_cell.length_b   1.000
_cell.length_c   1.000
_cell.angle_alpha   90.00
_cell.angle_beta   90.00
_cell.angle_gamma   90.00
#
_symmetry.space_group_name_H-M   'P 1'
#
loop_
_entity.id
_entity.type
_entity.pdbx_description
1 polymer ?
#
loop_
_entity_poly.entity_id
_entity_poly.type
_entity_poly.pdbx_seq_one_letter_code
_entity_poly.pdbx_strand_id
1 'polypeptide(L)'
;VLDVRRLVLLREVAIRGTLAAAAEALAYSPSAVSQQLAVLEREAGVELLRKAGRRVQLTPQAEILVEAAGEVMALLERAEAALAASGESVTGRVRVAVFQSAALALMPGALRAVADRFPEV
;
A
#
# COMPACT_ATOMS: atom_id res chain seq x y z
N VAL A 1 3.36 18.33 4.86
CA VAL A 1 3.35 17.33 3.79
C VAL A 1 2.82 16.00 4.33
N LEU A 2 1.96 15.35 3.58
CA LEU A 2 1.40 14.06 3.96
C LEU A 2 2.46 12.95 3.91
N ASP A 3 2.44 12.07 4.91
CA ASP A 3 3.37 10.95 4.98
C ASP A 3 2.83 9.78 4.16
N VAL A 4 3.60 9.30 3.21
CA VAL A 4 3.20 8.20 2.31
C VAL A 4 2.86 6.93 3.09
N ARG A 5 3.60 6.62 4.15
CA ARG A 5 3.35 5.42 4.97
C ARG A 5 1.98 5.48 5.64
N ARG A 6 1.56 6.67 6.05
CA ARG A 6 0.22 6.85 6.65
C ARG A 6 -0.87 6.76 5.59
N LEU A 7 -0.61 7.25 4.38
CA LEU A 7 -1.54 7.09 3.25
C LEU A 7 -1.74 5.62 2.91
N VAL A 8 -0.67 4.84 2.89
CA VAL A 8 -0.73 3.39 2.66
C VAL A 8 -1.52 2.71 3.77
N LEU A 9 -1.33 3.12 5.01
CA LEU A 9 -2.05 2.58 6.15
C LEU A 9 -3.56 2.86 6.03
N LEU A 10 -3.94 4.06 5.64
CA LEU A 10 -5.33 4.42 5.39
C LEU A 10 -5.94 3.55 4.29
N ARG A 11 -5.21 3.35 3.20
CA ARG A 11 -5.64 2.50 2.11
C ARG A 11 -5.87 1.06 2.57
N GLU A 12 -4.98 0.53 3.41
CA GLU A 12 -5.13 -0.82 3.95
C GLU A 12 -6.38 -0.94 4.82
N VAL A 13 -6.67 0.06 5.63
CA VAL A 13 -7.92 0.11 6.41
C VAL A 13 -9.14 0.11 5.47
N ALA A 14 -9.07 0.85 4.38
CA ALA A 14 -10.15 0.88 3.39
C ALA A 14 -10.39 -0.50 2.76
N ILE A 15 -9.33 -1.18 2.41
CA ILE A 15 -9.41 -2.52 1.79
C ILE A 15 -9.93 -3.56 2.78
N ARG A 16 -9.42 -3.55 4.01
CA ARG A 16 -9.74 -4.56 5.03
C ARG A 16 -11.04 -4.31 5.76
N GLY A 17 -11.46 -3.06 5.85
CA GLY A 17 -12.72 -2.65 6.48
C GLY A 17 -12.67 -2.48 8.00
N THR A 18 -11.61 -2.91 8.69
CA THR A 18 -11.43 -2.74 10.13
C THR A 18 -9.99 -2.34 10.45
N LEU A 19 -9.81 -1.65 11.58
CA LEU A 19 -8.47 -1.29 12.06
C LEU A 19 -7.68 -2.55 12.44
N ALA A 20 -8.34 -3.52 13.07
CA ALA A 20 -7.70 -4.75 13.50
C ALA A 20 -7.16 -5.56 12.32
N ALA A 21 -7.94 -5.70 11.25
CA ALA A 21 -7.51 -6.43 10.06
C ALA A 21 -6.34 -5.73 9.36
N ALA A 22 -6.37 -4.40 9.27
CA ALA A 22 -5.27 -3.62 8.70
C ALA A 22 -4.00 -3.77 9.55
N ALA A 23 -4.14 -3.71 10.87
CA ALA A 23 -3.01 -3.88 11.78
C ALA A 23 -2.35 -5.25 11.60
N GLU A 24 -3.14 -6.30 11.52
CA GLU A 24 -2.64 -7.65 11.30
C GLU A 24 -1.90 -7.75 9.97
N ALA A 25 -2.47 -7.21 8.91
CA ALA A 25 -1.86 -7.26 7.57
C ALA A 25 -0.52 -6.55 7.49
N LEU A 26 -0.33 -5.46 8.25
CA LEU A 26 0.88 -4.65 8.22
C LEU A 26 1.81 -4.90 9.42
N ALA A 27 1.50 -5.89 10.25
CA ALA A 27 2.26 -6.22 11.45
C ALA A 27 2.36 -5.06 12.45
N TYR A 28 1.27 -4.28 12.58
CA TYR A 28 1.12 -3.24 13.59
C TYR A 28 0.13 -3.67 14.66
N SER A 29 0.16 -3.00 15.82
CA SER A 29 -0.93 -3.12 16.78
C SER A 29 -2.11 -2.26 16.37
N PRO A 30 -3.36 -2.60 16.73
CA PRO A 30 -4.51 -1.75 16.42
C PRO A 30 -4.39 -0.33 16.99
N SER A 31 -3.81 -0.17 18.18
CA SER A 31 -3.58 1.15 18.76
C SER A 31 -2.57 1.97 17.97
N ALA A 32 -1.53 1.35 17.43
CA ALA A 32 -0.54 2.02 16.59
C ALA A 32 -1.19 2.51 15.28
N VAL A 33 -2.03 1.68 14.67
CA VAL A 33 -2.80 2.07 13.47
C VAL A 33 -3.67 3.28 13.77
N SER A 34 -4.43 3.22 14.87
CA SER A 34 -5.30 4.31 15.27
C SER A 34 -4.53 5.61 15.52
N GLN A 35 -3.38 5.55 16.18
CA GLN A 35 -2.53 6.71 16.41
C GLN A 35 -2.00 7.32 15.12
N GLN A 36 -1.52 6.48 14.20
CA GLN A 36 -0.99 6.94 12.92
C GLN A 36 -2.07 7.60 12.07
N LEU A 37 -3.27 7.05 12.07
CA LEU A 37 -4.39 7.65 11.34
C LEU A 37 -4.84 8.96 11.97
N ALA A 38 -4.78 9.09 13.29
CA ALA A 38 -5.06 10.36 13.97
C ALA A 38 -4.03 11.44 13.56
N VAL A 39 -2.76 11.07 13.45
CA VAL A 39 -1.72 11.97 12.95
C VAL A 39 -2.02 12.38 11.51
N LEU A 40 -2.43 11.45 10.67
CA LEU A 40 -2.79 11.74 9.27
C LEU A 40 -3.97 12.71 9.20
N GLU A 41 -4.99 12.54 10.03
CA GLU A 41 -6.10 13.48 10.11
C GLU A 41 -5.63 14.89 10.45
N ARG A 42 -4.71 15.01 11.40
CA ARG A 42 -4.14 16.31 11.75
C ARG A 42 -3.31 16.90 10.61
N GLU A 43 -2.53 16.07 9.91
CA GLU A 43 -1.75 16.52 8.75
C GLU A 43 -2.65 17.00 7.60
N ALA A 44 -3.71 16.25 7.35
CA ALA A 44 -4.66 16.58 6.28
C ALA A 44 -5.62 17.71 6.66
N GLY A 45 -5.82 17.94 7.96
CA GLY A 45 -6.74 18.95 8.45
C GLY A 45 -8.21 18.59 8.29
N VAL A 46 -8.53 17.32 8.07
CA VAL A 46 -9.91 16.85 7.87
C VAL A 46 -10.11 15.50 8.56
N GLU A 47 -11.36 15.20 8.89
CA GLU A 47 -11.73 13.89 9.39
C GLU A 47 -11.66 12.87 8.26
N LEU A 48 -11.07 11.71 8.52
CA LEU A 48 -10.90 10.65 7.54
C LEU A 48 -11.71 9.40 7.86
N LEU A 49 -11.88 9.08 9.14
CA LEU A 49 -12.55 7.87 9.58
C LEU A 49 -13.67 8.19 10.55
N ARG A 50 -14.76 7.46 10.42
CA ARG A 50 -15.88 7.46 11.37
C ARG A 50 -16.15 6.03 11.81
N LYS A 51 -16.42 5.83 13.09
CA LYS A 51 -16.79 4.51 13.58
C LYS A 51 -18.22 4.19 13.18
N ALA A 52 -18.42 2.97 12.66
CA ALA A 52 -19.72 2.42 12.31
C ALA A 52 -19.81 1.01 12.90
N GLY A 53 -20.09 0.91 14.20
CA GLY A 53 -20.04 -0.34 14.94
C GLY A 53 -18.60 -0.86 15.04
N ARG A 54 -18.36 -2.10 14.61
CA ARG A 54 -17.02 -2.69 14.60
C ARG A 54 -16.20 -2.31 13.37
N ARG A 55 -16.86 -1.75 12.37
CA ARG A 55 -16.21 -1.33 11.13
C ARG A 55 -15.92 0.17 11.20
N VAL A 56 -15.07 0.62 10.28
CA VAL A 56 -14.83 2.03 10.08
C VAL A 56 -15.42 2.44 8.73
N GLN A 57 -15.93 3.66 8.69
CA GLN A 57 -16.44 4.27 7.48
C GLN A 57 -15.52 5.40 7.06
N LEU A 58 -15.15 5.42 5.79
CA LEU A 58 -14.31 6.47 5.24
C LEU A 58 -15.16 7.69 4.91
N THR A 59 -14.60 8.87 5.20
CA THR A 59 -15.18 10.12 4.72
C THR A 59 -14.87 10.28 3.22
N PRO A 60 -15.59 11.14 2.49
CA PRO A 60 -15.22 11.44 1.10
C PRO A 60 -13.80 11.95 0.94
N GLN A 61 -13.29 12.70 1.92
CA GLN A 61 -11.91 13.18 1.93
C GLN A 61 -10.92 12.02 2.06
N ALA A 62 -11.26 11.02 2.87
CA ALA A 62 -10.44 9.82 3.00
C ALA A 62 -10.37 9.05 1.69
N GLU A 63 -11.44 8.99 0.93
CA GLU A 63 -11.45 8.31 -0.36
C GLU A 63 -10.51 8.97 -1.36
N ILE A 64 -10.39 10.31 -1.33
CA ILE A 64 -9.41 11.04 -2.14
C ILE A 64 -8.00 10.57 -1.81
N LEU A 65 -7.68 10.47 -0.53
CA LEU A 65 -6.35 10.04 -0.10
C LEU A 65 -6.07 8.56 -0.38
N VAL A 66 -7.08 7.71 -0.28
CA VAL A 66 -6.96 6.29 -0.62
C VAL A 66 -6.63 6.11 -2.10
N GLU A 67 -7.30 6.83 -2.97
CA GLU A 67 -7.02 6.83 -4.40
C GLU A 67 -5.59 7.31 -4.69
N ALA A 68 -5.20 8.42 -4.06
CA ALA A 68 -3.84 8.94 -4.18
C ALA A 68 -2.79 7.92 -3.70
N ALA A 69 -3.06 7.23 -2.60
CA ALA A 69 -2.17 6.19 -2.08
C ALA A 69 -1.97 5.06 -3.10
N GLY A 70 -3.05 4.64 -3.76
CA GLY A 70 -2.97 3.63 -4.81
C GLY A 70 -2.10 4.07 -5.98
N GLU A 71 -2.21 5.32 -6.39
CA GLU A 71 -1.40 5.90 -7.48
C GLU A 71 0.08 5.98 -7.09
N VAL A 72 0.37 6.41 -5.86
CA VAL A 72 1.74 6.48 -5.36
C VAL A 72 2.38 5.10 -5.33
N MET A 73 1.66 4.09 -4.84
CA MET A 73 2.15 2.72 -4.80
C MET A 73 2.43 2.18 -6.20
N ALA A 74 1.53 2.43 -7.14
CA ALA A 74 1.71 2.01 -8.54
C ALA A 74 2.93 2.69 -9.17
N LEU A 75 3.14 3.96 -8.88
CA LEU A 75 4.29 4.70 -9.36
C LEU A 75 5.60 4.13 -8.83
N LEU A 76 5.65 3.80 -7.54
CA LEU A 76 6.83 3.19 -6.93
C LEU A 76 7.11 1.81 -7.52
N GLU A 77 6.09 1.00 -7.75
CA GLU A 77 6.25 -0.30 -8.39
C GLU A 77 6.82 -0.17 -9.80
N ARG A 78 6.35 0.81 -10.56
CA ARG A 78 6.91 1.08 -11.90
C ARG A 78 8.36 1.55 -11.84
N ALA A 79 8.69 2.37 -10.87
CA ALA A 79 10.07 2.84 -10.68
C ALA A 79 11.00 1.68 -10.33
N GLU A 80 10.57 0.78 -9.46
CA GLU A 80 11.34 -0.41 -9.10
C GLU A 80 11.55 -1.32 -10.32
N ALA A 81 10.50 -1.52 -11.12
CA ALA A 81 10.59 -2.30 -12.35
C ALA A 81 11.55 -1.65 -13.35
N ALA A 82 11.50 -0.35 -13.51
CA ALA A 82 12.40 0.39 -14.39
C ALA A 82 13.85 0.28 -13.95
N LEU A 83 14.10 0.35 -12.65
CA LEU A 83 15.44 0.16 -12.09
C LEU A 83 15.96 -1.24 -12.36
N ALA A 84 15.13 -2.26 -12.16
CA ALA A 84 15.50 -3.64 -12.44
C ALA A 84 15.83 -3.85 -13.91
N ALA A 85 15.08 -3.21 -14.82
CA ALA A 85 15.29 -3.33 -16.27
C ALA A 85 16.46 -2.50 -16.79
N SER A 86 16.96 -1.53 -16.03
CA SER A 86 18.06 -0.64 -16.45
C SER A 86 19.45 -1.27 -16.32
N GLY A 87 19.56 -2.41 -15.65
CA GLY A 87 20.84 -3.10 -15.51
C GLY A 87 21.33 -3.69 -16.82
N GLU A 88 22.65 -3.82 -16.99
CA GLU A 88 23.24 -4.44 -18.18
C GLU A 88 22.91 -5.92 -18.27
N SER A 89 22.75 -6.56 -17.13
CA SER A 89 22.38 -7.96 -17.02
C SER A 89 21.31 -8.09 -15.94
N VAL A 90 20.18 -8.66 -16.33
CA VAL A 90 19.08 -8.92 -15.38
C VAL A 90 19.23 -10.35 -14.88
N THR A 91 20.19 -10.53 -13.99
CA THR A 91 20.47 -11.83 -13.35
C THR A 91 20.42 -11.67 -11.84
N GLY A 92 20.34 -12.80 -11.15
CA GLY A 92 20.34 -12.82 -9.70
C GLY A 92 18.95 -12.71 -9.09
N ARG A 93 18.88 -12.15 -7.90
CA ARG A 93 17.64 -12.09 -7.15
C ARG A 93 16.91 -10.76 -7.40
N VAL A 94 15.69 -10.86 -7.90
CA VAL A 94 14.78 -9.72 -7.96
C VAL A 94 14.05 -9.61 -6.64
N ARG A 95 14.18 -8.44 -5.99
CA ARG A 95 13.45 -8.13 -4.75
C ARG A 95 12.26 -7.28 -5.10
N VAL A 96 11.08 -7.82 -4.85
CA VAL A 96 9.83 -7.09 -5.08
C VAL A 96 9.17 -6.84 -3.73
N ALA A 97 9.17 -5.57 -3.31
CA ALA A 97 8.52 -5.15 -2.07
C ALA A 97 7.11 -4.67 -2.41
N VAL A 98 6.12 -5.52 -2.18
CA VAL A 98 4.71 -5.19 -2.40
C VAL A 98 3.92 -5.45 -1.13
N PHE A 99 2.81 -4.72 -0.96
CA PHE A 99 1.90 -5.00 0.13
C PHE A 99 1.11 -6.27 -0.16
N GLN A 100 0.71 -6.97 0.89
CA GLN A 100 0.11 -8.29 0.76
C GLN A 100 -1.10 -8.32 -0.18
N SER A 101 -1.96 -7.32 -0.12
CA SER A 101 -3.12 -7.24 -1.01
C SER A 101 -2.72 -7.11 -2.48
N ALA A 102 -1.69 -6.31 -2.77
CA ALA A 102 -1.16 -6.17 -4.12
C ALA A 102 -0.47 -7.44 -4.58
N ALA A 103 0.24 -8.13 -3.69
CA ALA A 103 0.92 -9.39 -4.00
C ALA A 103 -0.07 -10.46 -4.46
N LEU A 104 -1.21 -10.58 -3.79
CA LEU A 104 -2.22 -11.57 -4.15
C LEU A 104 -2.85 -11.30 -5.51
N ALA A 105 -3.03 -10.03 -5.90
CA ALA A 105 -3.68 -9.65 -7.14
C ALA A 105 -2.74 -9.52 -8.32
N LEU A 106 -1.52 -9.01 -8.11
CA LEU A 106 -0.62 -8.60 -9.19
C LEU A 106 0.66 -9.44 -9.29
N MET A 107 1.15 -9.96 -8.18
CA MET A 107 2.45 -10.63 -8.15
C MET A 107 2.56 -11.83 -9.08
N PRO A 108 1.57 -12.75 -9.18
CA PRO A 108 1.69 -13.89 -10.09
C PRO A 108 1.91 -13.47 -11.54
N GLY A 109 1.19 -12.44 -12.00
CA GLY A 109 1.36 -11.92 -13.35
C GLY A 109 2.72 -11.25 -13.56
N ALA A 110 3.16 -10.45 -12.59
CA ALA A 110 4.44 -9.77 -12.64
C ALA A 110 5.61 -10.76 -12.66
N LEU A 111 5.56 -11.79 -11.82
CA LEU A 111 6.60 -12.82 -11.78
C LEU A 111 6.65 -13.63 -13.08
N ARG A 112 5.51 -13.94 -13.65
CA ARG A 112 5.43 -14.63 -14.93
C ARG A 112 6.04 -13.79 -16.05
N ALA A 113 5.72 -12.50 -16.10
CA ALA A 113 6.28 -11.59 -17.11
C ALA A 113 7.80 -11.48 -16.99
N VAL A 114 8.34 -11.43 -15.77
CA VAL A 114 9.79 -11.41 -15.54
C VAL A 114 10.41 -12.73 -15.95
N ALA A 115 9.81 -13.87 -15.60
CA ALA A 115 10.33 -15.18 -15.96
C ALA A 115 10.37 -15.40 -17.48
N ASP A 116 9.33 -14.95 -18.20
CA ASP A 116 9.27 -15.06 -19.66
C ASP A 116 10.27 -14.16 -20.38
N ARG A 117 10.46 -12.94 -19.86
CA ARG A 117 11.30 -11.93 -20.48
C ARG A 117 12.77 -12.05 -20.04
N PHE A 118 13.02 -12.49 -18.83
CA PHE A 118 14.35 -12.61 -18.25
C PHE A 118 14.50 -13.98 -17.56
N PRO A 119 14.68 -15.06 -18.32
CA PRO A 119 14.72 -16.41 -17.75
C PRO A 119 15.84 -16.65 -16.72
N GLU A 120 16.86 -15.79 -16.71
CA GLU A 120 18.01 -15.91 -15.80
C GLU A 120 17.75 -15.32 -14.41
N VAL A 121 16.62 -14.68 -14.22
CA VAL A 121 16.26 -14.02 -12.97
C VAL A 121 15.44 -14.93 -12.06
#